data_694b57d9c45f0998fcd088427eb8eedb
#
_entry.id   694b57d9c45f0998fcd088427eb8eedb
#
_cell.length_a   1.000
_cell.length_b   1.000
_cell.length_c   1.000
_cell.angle_alpha   90.00
_cell.angle_beta   90.00
_cell.angle_gamma   90.00
#
_symmetry.space_group_name_H-M   'P 1'
#
loop_
_entity.id
_entity.type
_entity.pdbx_description
1 polymer ?
#
loop_
_entity_poly.entity_id
_entity_poly.type
_entity_poly.pdbx_seq_one_letter_code
_entity_poly.pdbx_strand_id
1 'polypeptide(L)'
;MAAASPQQAQRQRPSDGEDGTSYEVETTIERRVSGKPHKGKMLAAIQPHCDDIPIFAGGTILKLIDEGYEGILITMSNDSMAGNLDPDLDQTRRGDATYGQIVKANEEDTIEVGRRLRLKESLFLNYPNHNMDAWPIIEMRARLIFLFRAYKIDTVFVYDPSGLYERNPDHYITARAVEAAYWMSKSEWDYPEHFKVGLEPHGPNEAYYFSRGPQLVNRVVDISDFIDEKAYANMANVTQGPSGKTGSALRRRLAAQGKKLPLLGDDDETADREYTKRFALNRDRIRGRQHGLEYAEYYHYVGPGESELQRYISENARPL
;
A
#
# COMPACT_ATOMS: atom_id res chain seq x y z
N MET A 1 19.62 -29.08 24.20
CA MET A 1 18.99 -27.90 23.64
C MET A 1 19.17 -27.96 22.13
N ALA A 2 18.10 -28.33 21.41
CA ALA A 2 18.15 -28.45 19.93
C ALA A 2 17.95 -27.08 19.33
N ALA A 3 18.87 -26.64 18.48
CA ALA A 3 18.77 -25.44 17.69
C ALA A 3 17.62 -25.59 16.70
N ALA A 4 16.70 -24.62 16.66
CA ALA A 4 15.63 -24.57 15.68
C ALA A 4 16.27 -24.38 14.27
N SER A 5 15.95 -25.29 13.35
CA SER A 5 16.35 -25.20 11.95
C SER A 5 15.67 -24.03 11.26
N PRO A 6 16.32 -23.36 10.28
CA PRO A 6 15.69 -22.30 9.50
C PRO A 6 14.48 -22.86 8.75
N GLN A 7 13.36 -22.16 8.85
CA GLN A 7 12.11 -22.51 8.17
C GLN A 7 12.35 -22.58 6.66
N GLN A 8 12.02 -23.70 6.07
CA GLN A 8 12.11 -23.92 4.63
C GLN A 8 11.16 -22.97 3.90
N ALA A 9 11.72 -22.13 3.02
CA ALA A 9 10.95 -21.37 2.07
C ALA A 9 10.16 -22.31 1.17
N GLN A 10 8.84 -22.11 1.07
CA GLN A 10 8.02 -22.86 0.12
C GLN A 10 8.29 -22.32 -1.28
N ARG A 11 8.92 -23.13 -2.12
CA ARG A 11 9.17 -22.84 -3.53
C ARG A 11 7.92 -23.13 -4.36
N GLN A 12 7.36 -22.10 -5.02
CA GLN A 12 6.38 -22.29 -6.09
C GLN A 12 7.13 -22.30 -7.42
N ARG A 13 6.95 -23.35 -8.23
CA ARG A 13 7.50 -23.43 -9.57
C ARG A 13 6.48 -22.88 -10.58
N PRO A 14 6.80 -21.82 -11.34
CA PRO A 14 6.08 -21.52 -12.56
C PRO A 14 6.33 -22.61 -13.62
N SER A 15 5.42 -22.77 -14.56
CA SER A 15 5.61 -23.69 -15.71
C SER A 15 6.89 -23.33 -16.46
N ASP A 16 7.66 -24.33 -16.86
CA ASP A 16 8.87 -24.18 -17.66
C ASP A 16 8.58 -23.35 -18.92
N GLY A 17 9.38 -22.31 -19.16
CA GLY A 17 9.35 -21.57 -20.42
C GLY A 17 9.86 -22.46 -21.57
N GLU A 18 9.53 -22.12 -22.81
CA GLU A 18 9.94 -22.86 -23.99
C GLU A 18 11.48 -22.99 -24.16
N ASP A 19 12.24 -22.18 -23.42
CA ASP A 19 13.72 -22.17 -23.39
C ASP A 19 14.31 -23.05 -22.26
N GLY A 20 13.46 -23.77 -21.50
CA GLY A 20 13.88 -24.62 -20.38
C GLY A 20 14.33 -23.85 -19.12
N THR A 21 14.16 -22.54 -19.06
CA THR A 21 14.41 -21.76 -17.84
C THR A 21 13.23 -21.86 -16.91
N SER A 22 13.39 -22.47 -15.75
CA SER A 22 12.39 -22.43 -14.68
C SER A 22 12.55 -21.13 -13.91
N TYR A 23 11.50 -20.28 -13.92
CA TYR A 23 11.42 -19.14 -13.02
C TYR A 23 10.89 -19.62 -11.66
N GLU A 24 11.78 -19.98 -10.76
CA GLU A 24 11.39 -20.27 -9.38
C GLU A 24 11.16 -18.94 -8.65
N VAL A 25 9.90 -18.66 -8.29
CA VAL A 25 9.56 -17.52 -7.43
C VAL A 25 9.59 -18.00 -5.99
N GLU A 26 10.66 -17.65 -5.28
CA GLU A 26 10.78 -17.93 -3.86
C GLU A 26 9.97 -16.90 -3.06
N THR A 27 9.02 -17.38 -2.23
CA THR A 27 8.26 -16.52 -1.34
C THR A 27 9.03 -16.31 -0.04
N THR A 28 9.40 -15.06 0.25
CA THR A 28 10.10 -14.67 1.48
C THR A 28 9.10 -14.16 2.51
N ILE A 29 9.23 -14.59 3.76
CA ILE A 29 8.50 -14.00 4.90
C ILE A 29 9.37 -12.91 5.52
N GLU A 30 8.90 -11.68 5.41
CA GLU A 30 9.54 -10.50 6.00
C GLU A 30 8.96 -10.24 7.38
N ARG A 31 9.83 -10.17 8.39
CA ARG A 31 9.47 -9.90 9.78
C ARG A 31 10.08 -8.58 10.24
N ARG A 32 9.53 -8.03 11.31
CA ARG A 32 10.09 -6.84 11.97
C ARG A 32 11.53 -7.08 12.40
N VAL A 33 12.39 -6.10 12.11
CA VAL A 33 13.78 -6.06 12.56
C VAL A 33 13.93 -5.01 13.64
N SER A 34 14.66 -5.34 14.71
CA SER A 34 14.89 -4.40 15.80
C SER A 34 15.87 -3.29 15.41
N GLY A 35 15.71 -2.11 16.03
CA GLY A 35 16.54 -0.94 15.76
C GLY A 35 15.99 -0.08 14.62
N LYS A 36 16.87 0.64 13.94
CA LYS A 36 16.55 1.55 12.83
C LYS A 36 17.39 1.22 11.59
N PRO A 37 17.28 -0.02 11.03
CA PRO A 37 18.13 -0.45 9.91
C PRO A 37 17.92 0.38 8.64
N HIS A 38 16.76 1.04 8.52
CA HIS A 38 16.37 1.83 7.35
C HIS A 38 16.48 3.35 7.57
N LYS A 39 17.18 3.79 8.63
CA LYS A 39 17.34 5.22 8.92
C LYS A 39 17.90 5.99 7.72
N GLY A 40 17.19 7.04 7.33
CA GLY A 40 17.54 7.91 6.21
C GLY A 40 16.93 7.49 4.86
N LYS A 41 16.20 6.39 4.81
CA LYS A 41 15.42 5.99 3.63
C LYS A 41 14.04 6.66 3.61
N MET A 42 13.54 6.93 2.40
CA MET A 42 12.24 7.56 2.16
C MET A 42 11.32 6.63 1.37
N LEU A 43 10.09 6.43 1.84
CA LEU A 43 9.06 5.71 1.10
C LEU A 43 7.95 6.65 0.60
N ALA A 44 7.36 6.29 -0.56
CA ALA A 44 6.13 6.88 -1.04
C ALA A 44 5.03 5.81 -1.06
N ALA A 45 3.97 6.06 -0.30
CA ALA A 45 2.73 5.30 -0.34
C ALA A 45 1.80 5.97 -1.37
N ILE A 46 1.50 5.29 -2.48
CA ILE A 46 0.80 5.88 -3.62
C ILE A 46 -0.53 5.16 -3.81
N GLN A 47 -1.62 5.91 -3.74
CA GLN A 47 -2.97 5.39 -3.85
C GLN A 47 -3.80 6.16 -4.87
N PRO A 48 -4.65 5.49 -5.64
CA PRO A 48 -5.70 6.15 -6.42
C PRO A 48 -6.77 6.79 -5.52
N HIS A 49 -7.22 6.09 -4.46
CA HIS A 49 -8.27 6.53 -3.56
C HIS A 49 -7.83 6.50 -2.09
N CYS A 50 -8.54 7.23 -1.23
CA CYS A 50 -8.15 7.48 0.16
C CYS A 50 -8.06 6.22 1.05
N ASP A 51 -8.72 5.13 0.67
CA ASP A 51 -8.79 3.90 1.46
C ASP A 51 -7.82 2.79 1.01
N ASP A 52 -7.16 2.91 -0.14
CA ASP A 52 -6.34 1.84 -0.70
C ASP A 52 -5.09 1.52 0.15
N ILE A 53 -4.28 2.52 0.45
CA ILE A 53 -3.05 2.31 1.23
C ILE A 53 -3.32 1.77 2.63
N PRO A 54 -4.22 2.33 3.44
CA PRO A 54 -4.45 1.79 4.78
C PRO A 54 -4.98 0.36 4.76
N ILE A 55 -5.77 -0.02 3.74
CA ILE A 55 -6.31 -1.39 3.60
C ILE A 55 -5.21 -2.38 3.19
N PHE A 56 -4.40 -2.06 2.16
CA PHE A 56 -3.54 -3.03 1.50
C PHE A 56 -2.09 -3.05 2.02
N ALA A 57 -1.60 -1.92 2.54
CA ALA A 57 -0.19 -1.73 2.89
C ALA A 57 0.06 -1.06 4.26
N GLY A 58 -1.01 -0.72 4.99
CA GLY A 58 -0.88 0.06 6.23
C GLY A 58 0.00 -0.60 7.29
N GLY A 59 -0.07 -1.93 7.44
CA GLY A 59 0.74 -2.67 8.40
C GLY A 59 2.23 -2.70 8.04
N THR A 60 2.55 -2.93 6.78
CA THR A 60 3.94 -2.92 6.29
C THR A 60 4.55 -1.52 6.36
N ILE A 61 3.79 -0.48 6.01
CA ILE A 61 4.24 0.91 6.13
C ILE A 61 4.58 1.23 7.60
N LEU A 62 3.69 0.91 8.55
CA LEU A 62 3.93 1.11 9.98
C LEU A 62 5.20 0.38 10.45
N LYS A 63 5.39 -0.87 10.01
CA LYS A 63 6.60 -1.65 10.27
C LYS A 63 7.86 -0.95 9.76
N LEU A 64 7.86 -0.51 8.51
CA LEU A 64 9.04 0.15 7.90
C LEU A 64 9.33 1.51 8.56
N ILE A 65 8.31 2.29 8.92
CA ILE A 65 8.47 3.52 9.70
C ILE A 65 9.08 3.21 11.09
N ASP A 66 8.60 2.15 11.75
CA ASP A 66 9.20 1.69 13.01
C ASP A 66 10.67 1.29 12.83
N GLU A 67 11.04 0.71 11.70
CA GLU A 67 12.40 0.34 11.32
C GLU A 67 13.25 1.51 10.79
N GLY A 68 12.72 2.74 10.77
CA GLY A 68 13.48 3.96 10.50
C GLY A 68 13.26 4.63 9.17
N TYR A 69 12.36 4.14 8.33
CA TYR A 69 11.90 4.90 7.16
C TYR A 69 11.22 6.19 7.59
N GLU A 70 11.29 7.17 6.74
CA GLU A 70 10.35 8.28 6.68
C GLU A 70 9.48 8.12 5.43
N GLY A 71 8.32 8.75 5.36
CA GLY A 71 7.45 8.52 4.20
C GLY A 71 6.44 9.62 3.95
N ILE A 72 5.90 9.61 2.73
CA ILE A 72 4.81 10.48 2.28
C ILE A 72 3.66 9.63 1.70
N LEU A 73 2.45 10.17 1.77
CA LEU A 73 1.26 9.63 1.12
C LEU A 73 0.94 10.46 -0.12
N ILE A 74 0.74 9.82 -1.27
CA ILE A 74 0.36 10.47 -2.52
C ILE A 74 -0.98 9.90 -2.97
N THR A 75 -2.02 10.74 -3.01
CA THR A 75 -3.34 10.38 -3.54
C THR A 75 -3.47 10.93 -4.95
N MET A 76 -3.76 10.05 -5.91
CA MET A 76 -3.78 10.40 -7.32
C MET A 76 -5.09 11.04 -7.72
N SER A 77 -6.23 10.46 -7.37
CA SER A 77 -7.55 11.01 -7.71
C SER A 77 -8.04 12.03 -6.68
N ASN A 78 -9.11 12.72 -7.01
CA ASN A 78 -9.80 13.63 -6.10
C ASN A 78 -10.92 12.96 -5.29
N ASP A 79 -11.12 11.65 -5.43
CA ASP A 79 -12.12 10.85 -4.72
C ASP A 79 -13.57 11.39 -4.76
N SER A 80 -13.93 12.12 -5.83
CA SER A 80 -15.23 12.79 -5.94
C SER A 80 -16.43 11.84 -6.14
N MET A 81 -16.17 10.62 -6.57
CA MET A 81 -17.21 9.66 -7.03
C MET A 81 -17.51 8.56 -6.01
N ALA A 82 -16.94 8.61 -4.81
CA ALA A 82 -17.14 7.60 -3.78
C ALA A 82 -17.30 8.21 -2.39
N GLY A 83 -18.12 7.55 -1.55
CA GLY A 83 -18.38 7.96 -0.18
C GLY A 83 -19.65 8.76 0.02
N ASN A 84 -19.98 9.01 1.28
CA ASN A 84 -21.10 9.86 1.70
C ASN A 84 -20.79 10.54 3.03
N LEU A 85 -21.59 11.56 3.36
CA LEU A 85 -21.49 12.32 4.62
C LEU A 85 -22.57 11.95 5.62
N ASP A 86 -23.52 11.08 5.24
CA ASP A 86 -24.61 10.62 6.09
C ASP A 86 -24.23 9.25 6.69
N PRO A 87 -24.00 9.16 8.01
CA PRO A 87 -23.59 7.92 8.67
C PRO A 87 -24.64 6.81 8.64
N ASP A 88 -25.89 7.13 8.31
CA ASP A 88 -26.99 6.17 8.23
C ASP A 88 -27.19 5.60 6.82
N LEU A 89 -26.52 6.19 5.82
CA LEU A 89 -26.52 5.68 4.45
C LEU A 89 -25.38 4.67 4.22
N ASP A 90 -25.68 3.71 3.34
CA ASP A 90 -24.64 2.85 2.77
C ASP A 90 -23.64 3.68 1.95
N GLN A 91 -22.35 3.38 2.08
CA GLN A 91 -21.26 4.13 1.44
C GLN A 91 -21.32 4.13 -0.10
N THR A 92 -22.11 3.26 -0.71
CA THR A 92 -22.39 3.27 -2.15
C THR A 92 -23.38 4.35 -2.57
N ARG A 93 -23.99 5.06 -1.60
CA ARG A 93 -25.00 6.09 -1.83
C ARG A 93 -24.47 7.45 -1.37
N ARG A 94 -24.41 8.40 -2.29
CA ARG A 94 -23.90 9.75 -2.02
C ARG A 94 -24.80 10.56 -1.06
N GLY A 95 -26.10 10.28 -0.99
CA GLY A 95 -27.07 11.14 -0.31
C GLY A 95 -27.18 12.49 -1.00
N ASP A 96 -27.36 13.55 -0.21
CA ASP A 96 -27.50 14.93 -0.70
C ASP A 96 -26.16 15.69 -0.81
N ALA A 97 -25.04 15.02 -0.51
CA ALA A 97 -23.72 15.63 -0.57
C ALA A 97 -23.33 16.02 -2.03
N THR A 98 -22.75 17.19 -2.19
CA THR A 98 -22.14 17.62 -3.45
C THR A 98 -20.79 16.94 -3.65
N TYR A 99 -20.32 16.85 -4.91
CA TYR A 99 -18.99 16.33 -5.21
C TYR A 99 -17.89 17.07 -4.45
N GLY A 100 -17.95 18.40 -4.37
CA GLY A 100 -16.97 19.21 -3.64
C GLY A 100 -16.93 18.92 -2.14
N GLN A 101 -18.06 18.63 -1.53
CA GLN A 101 -18.12 18.21 -0.12
C GLN A 101 -17.50 16.85 0.09
N ILE A 102 -17.74 15.89 -0.83
CA ILE A 102 -17.13 14.56 -0.79
C ILE A 102 -15.60 14.67 -0.97
N VAL A 103 -15.12 15.43 -1.96
CA VAL A 103 -13.68 15.67 -2.16
C VAL A 103 -13.04 16.17 -0.88
N LYS A 104 -13.60 17.24 -0.29
CA LYS A 104 -13.05 17.83 0.93
C LYS A 104 -13.01 16.84 2.09
N ALA A 105 -14.08 16.07 2.29
CA ALA A 105 -14.14 15.08 3.36
C ALA A 105 -13.13 13.95 3.15
N ASN A 106 -12.97 13.45 1.93
CA ASN A 106 -11.95 12.44 1.60
C ASN A 106 -10.53 12.97 1.75
N GLU A 107 -10.26 14.26 1.45
CA GLU A 107 -8.97 14.89 1.72
C GLU A 107 -8.68 14.96 3.23
N GLU A 108 -9.66 15.37 4.05
CA GLU A 108 -9.53 15.42 5.52
C GLU A 108 -9.27 14.00 6.09
N ASP A 109 -10.02 12.99 5.65
CA ASP A 109 -9.80 11.59 6.02
C ASP A 109 -8.40 11.11 5.61
N THR A 110 -7.94 11.44 4.40
CA THR A 110 -6.60 11.06 3.89
C THR A 110 -5.48 11.69 4.71
N ILE A 111 -5.61 12.94 5.10
CA ILE A 111 -4.63 13.61 5.98
C ILE A 111 -4.53 12.87 7.32
N GLU A 112 -5.69 12.49 7.89
CA GLU A 112 -5.72 11.76 9.15
C GLU A 112 -5.17 10.32 8.99
N VAL A 113 -5.44 9.64 7.86
CA VAL A 113 -4.80 8.36 7.51
C VAL A 113 -3.27 8.50 7.51
N GLY A 114 -2.74 9.50 6.78
CA GLY A 114 -1.30 9.77 6.71
C GLY A 114 -0.70 9.98 8.11
N ARG A 115 -1.37 10.78 8.95
CA ARG A 115 -0.96 11.02 10.34
C ARG A 115 -0.94 9.74 11.18
N ARG A 116 -1.97 8.89 11.08
CA ARG A 116 -2.07 7.61 11.82
C ARG A 116 -1.06 6.58 11.32
N LEU A 117 -0.69 6.61 10.04
CA LEU A 117 0.40 5.82 9.46
C LEU A 117 1.79 6.41 9.75
N ARG A 118 1.88 7.52 10.50
CA ARG A 118 3.12 8.22 10.86
C ARG A 118 3.90 8.74 9.65
N LEU A 119 3.19 9.05 8.55
CA LEU A 119 3.77 9.66 7.36
C LEU A 119 3.93 11.17 7.57
N LYS A 120 4.94 11.76 6.94
CA LYS A 120 5.30 13.18 7.12
C LYS A 120 4.31 14.13 6.46
N GLU A 121 3.76 13.72 5.32
CA GLU A 121 2.97 14.57 4.47
C GLU A 121 1.98 13.75 3.62
N SER A 122 0.82 14.36 3.32
CA SER A 122 -0.15 13.84 2.35
C SER A 122 -0.25 14.80 1.18
N LEU A 123 0.01 14.31 -0.04
CA LEU A 123 0.00 15.06 -1.29
C LEU A 123 -1.19 14.62 -2.14
N PHE A 124 -1.84 15.59 -2.82
CA PHE A 124 -3.01 15.36 -3.65
C PHE A 124 -2.73 15.81 -5.08
N LEU A 125 -2.82 14.88 -6.04
CA LEU A 125 -2.64 15.19 -7.46
C LEU A 125 -3.94 15.55 -8.16
N ASN A 126 -5.09 15.25 -7.53
CA ASN A 126 -6.43 15.69 -7.91
C ASN A 126 -6.86 15.34 -9.34
N TYR A 127 -6.46 14.18 -9.86
CA TYR A 127 -7.02 13.69 -11.12
C TYR A 127 -8.51 13.34 -10.94
N PRO A 128 -9.33 13.51 -12.00
CA PRO A 128 -10.75 13.17 -11.92
C PRO A 128 -10.97 11.70 -11.59
N ASN A 129 -11.66 11.43 -10.49
CA ASN A 129 -11.99 10.09 -10.03
C ASN A 129 -12.88 9.36 -11.06
N HIS A 130 -12.62 8.08 -11.31
CA HIS A 130 -13.22 7.20 -12.32
C HIS A 130 -13.02 7.66 -13.78
N ASN A 131 -12.15 8.64 -14.02
CA ASN A 131 -11.84 9.15 -15.36
C ASN A 131 -10.32 9.35 -15.55
N MET A 132 -9.49 8.72 -14.74
CA MET A 132 -8.04 8.87 -14.87
C MET A 132 -7.51 8.31 -16.20
N ASP A 133 -8.18 7.33 -16.80
CA ASP A 133 -7.86 6.76 -18.11
C ASP A 133 -8.11 7.73 -19.28
N ALA A 134 -8.89 8.79 -19.08
CA ALA A 134 -9.03 9.88 -20.05
C ALA A 134 -7.87 10.90 -20.02
N TRP A 135 -6.99 10.82 -19.02
CA TRP A 135 -5.85 11.73 -18.89
C TRP A 135 -4.56 11.12 -19.43
N PRO A 136 -3.66 11.92 -20.00
CA PRO A 136 -2.38 11.41 -20.51
C PRO A 136 -1.54 10.82 -19.38
N ILE A 137 -1.31 9.51 -19.41
CA ILE A 137 -0.46 8.83 -18.43
C ILE A 137 0.97 9.42 -18.37
N ILE A 138 1.43 10.00 -19.48
CA ILE A 138 2.74 10.68 -19.55
C ILE A 138 2.81 11.89 -18.60
N GLU A 139 1.70 12.60 -18.39
CA GLU A 139 1.63 13.73 -17.47
C GLU A 139 1.67 13.26 -16.01
N MET A 140 0.91 12.20 -15.68
CA MET A 140 0.94 11.58 -14.35
C MET A 140 2.35 11.09 -14.00
N ARG A 141 2.98 10.40 -14.94
CA ARG A 141 4.36 9.92 -14.81
C ARG A 141 5.35 11.06 -14.58
N ALA A 142 5.22 12.17 -15.31
CA ALA A 142 6.09 13.33 -15.16
C ALA A 142 6.04 13.91 -13.74
N ARG A 143 4.84 14.08 -13.17
CA ARG A 143 4.66 14.53 -11.78
C ARG A 143 5.27 13.54 -10.78
N LEU A 144 5.07 12.24 -10.99
CA LEU A 144 5.63 11.21 -10.11
C LEU A 144 7.17 11.21 -10.16
N ILE A 145 7.78 11.33 -11.36
CA ILE A 145 9.25 11.43 -11.50
C ILE A 145 9.78 12.67 -10.77
N PHE A 146 9.07 13.81 -10.88
CA PHE A 146 9.44 15.00 -10.14
C PHE A 146 9.42 14.76 -8.63
N LEU A 147 8.34 14.17 -8.11
CA LEU A 147 8.20 13.87 -6.68
C LEU A 147 9.25 12.84 -6.21
N PHE A 148 9.54 11.80 -6.98
CA PHE A 148 10.55 10.81 -6.63
C PHE A 148 11.95 11.44 -6.49
N ARG A 149 12.29 12.37 -7.38
CA ARG A 149 13.55 13.12 -7.31
C ARG A 149 13.56 14.12 -6.15
N ALA A 150 12.46 14.88 -5.97
CA ALA A 150 12.37 15.93 -4.96
C ALA A 150 12.41 15.38 -3.53
N TYR A 151 11.72 14.28 -3.28
CA TYR A 151 11.65 13.64 -1.95
C TYR A 151 12.71 12.55 -1.77
N LYS A 152 13.55 12.28 -2.77
CA LYS A 152 14.56 11.20 -2.73
C LYS A 152 13.95 9.86 -2.32
N ILE A 153 12.91 9.44 -3.06
CA ILE A 153 12.14 8.22 -2.75
C ILE A 153 12.98 6.98 -3.04
N ASP A 154 13.13 6.10 -2.05
CA ASP A 154 13.86 4.83 -2.12
C ASP A 154 12.93 3.62 -2.35
N THR A 155 11.70 3.71 -1.85
CA THR A 155 10.72 2.62 -1.86
C THR A 155 9.34 3.14 -2.22
N VAL A 156 8.58 2.40 -3.06
CA VAL A 156 7.19 2.73 -3.38
C VAL A 156 6.23 1.62 -2.98
N PHE A 157 5.03 2.02 -2.55
CA PHE A 157 3.87 1.16 -2.35
C PHE A 157 2.78 1.59 -3.33
N VAL A 158 2.28 0.67 -4.15
CA VAL A 158 1.23 0.96 -5.12
C VAL A 158 0.55 -0.33 -5.57
N TYR A 159 -0.58 -0.23 -6.28
CA TYR A 159 -1.20 -1.37 -6.94
C TYR A 159 -0.24 -2.07 -7.90
N ASP A 160 -0.39 -3.41 -8.01
CA ASP A 160 0.39 -4.22 -8.96
C ASP A 160 -0.02 -3.90 -10.41
N PRO A 161 0.90 -3.40 -11.24
CA PRO A 161 0.61 -3.12 -12.65
C PRO A 161 0.28 -4.37 -13.48
N SER A 162 0.63 -5.55 -12.96
CA SER A 162 0.34 -6.87 -13.55
C SER A 162 -0.73 -7.66 -12.80
N GLY A 163 -1.40 -7.03 -11.81
CA GLY A 163 -2.47 -7.64 -11.03
C GLY A 163 -3.66 -8.07 -11.89
N LEU A 164 -4.15 -9.31 -11.67
CA LEU A 164 -5.25 -9.86 -12.44
C LEU A 164 -6.61 -9.35 -11.94
N TYR A 165 -7.54 -9.18 -12.88
CA TYR A 165 -8.93 -8.80 -12.61
C TYR A 165 -9.11 -7.44 -11.91
N GLU A 166 -8.12 -6.55 -11.97
CA GLU A 166 -8.33 -5.17 -11.54
C GLU A 166 -9.21 -4.46 -12.58
N ARG A 167 -10.39 -4.03 -12.16
CA ARG A 167 -11.41 -3.43 -13.03
C ARG A 167 -11.52 -1.91 -12.89
N ASN A 168 -10.97 -1.35 -11.81
CA ASN A 168 -11.03 0.09 -11.60
C ASN A 168 -9.94 0.76 -12.43
N PRO A 169 -10.30 1.66 -13.38
CA PRO A 169 -9.33 2.33 -14.23
C PRO A 169 -8.31 3.15 -13.42
N ASP A 170 -8.72 3.80 -12.36
CA ASP A 170 -7.84 4.63 -11.53
C ASP A 170 -6.73 3.77 -10.90
N HIS A 171 -7.01 2.51 -10.54
CA HIS A 171 -6.02 1.59 -9.95
C HIS A 171 -4.96 1.19 -10.97
N TYR A 172 -5.35 0.68 -12.14
CA TYR A 172 -4.37 0.20 -13.12
C TYR A 172 -3.63 1.36 -13.81
N ILE A 173 -4.24 2.53 -13.99
CA ILE A 173 -3.56 3.71 -14.53
C ILE A 173 -2.53 4.24 -13.52
N THR A 174 -2.89 4.35 -12.25
CA THR A 174 -1.94 4.71 -11.17
C THR A 174 -0.75 3.74 -11.15
N ALA A 175 -1.03 2.43 -11.15
CA ALA A 175 0.01 1.40 -11.13
C ALA A 175 0.98 1.53 -12.31
N ARG A 176 0.46 1.70 -13.52
CA ARG A 176 1.26 1.89 -14.74
C ARG A 176 2.07 3.18 -14.76
N ALA A 177 1.50 4.27 -14.26
CA ALA A 177 2.22 5.54 -14.15
C ALA A 177 3.40 5.43 -13.18
N VAL A 178 3.19 4.78 -12.02
CA VAL A 178 4.24 4.56 -11.01
C VAL A 178 5.31 3.60 -11.52
N GLU A 179 4.95 2.48 -12.17
CA GLU A 179 5.89 1.53 -12.76
C GLU A 179 6.85 2.22 -13.74
N ALA A 180 6.30 3.04 -14.65
CA ALA A 180 7.11 3.81 -15.58
C ALA A 180 7.97 4.86 -14.87
N ALA A 181 7.42 5.59 -13.89
CA ALA A 181 8.16 6.58 -13.11
C ALA A 181 9.30 5.92 -12.30
N TYR A 182 9.07 4.74 -11.71
CA TYR A 182 10.08 3.94 -11.03
C TYR A 182 11.32 3.69 -11.90
N TRP A 183 11.10 3.29 -13.16
CA TRP A 183 12.18 3.01 -14.10
C TRP A 183 12.88 4.28 -14.58
N MET A 184 12.13 5.34 -14.91
CA MET A 184 12.65 6.54 -15.58
C MET A 184 13.31 7.53 -14.60
N SER A 185 12.91 7.58 -13.33
CA SER A 185 13.35 8.63 -12.40
C SER A 185 14.85 8.66 -12.11
N LYS A 186 15.54 7.54 -12.29
CA LYS A 186 17.00 7.40 -12.13
C LYS A 186 17.80 7.83 -13.36
N SER A 187 17.13 8.02 -14.50
CA SER A 187 17.75 8.32 -15.77
C SER A 187 18.08 9.82 -15.88
N GLU A 188 19.28 10.15 -16.33
CA GLU A 188 19.66 11.53 -16.67
C GLU A 188 19.04 11.99 -18.00
N TRP A 189 18.54 11.06 -18.82
CA TRP A 189 17.95 11.34 -20.12
C TRP A 189 16.48 11.76 -20.03
N ASP A 190 15.81 11.33 -18.98
CA ASP A 190 14.38 11.58 -18.80
C ASP A 190 14.14 12.86 -17.98
N TYR A 191 13.32 13.76 -18.52
CA TYR A 191 12.95 15.02 -17.87
C TYR A 191 14.16 15.86 -17.41
N PRO A 192 15.10 16.20 -18.32
CA PRO A 192 16.31 16.95 -17.99
C PRO A 192 16.03 18.38 -17.48
N GLU A 193 14.81 18.91 -17.70
CA GLU A 193 14.37 20.18 -17.15
C GLU A 193 14.32 20.18 -15.62
N HIS A 194 14.17 19.01 -14.97
CA HIS A 194 14.21 18.90 -13.51
C HIS A 194 15.60 19.27 -12.95
N PHE A 195 16.65 19.04 -13.69
CA PHE A 195 18.03 19.38 -13.26
C PHE A 195 18.27 20.88 -13.27
N LYS A 196 17.54 21.63 -14.10
CA LYS A 196 17.61 23.11 -14.14
C LYS A 196 17.05 23.76 -12.89
N VAL A 197 16.20 23.04 -12.13
CA VAL A 197 15.67 23.51 -10.84
C VAL A 197 16.37 22.87 -9.65
N GLY A 198 17.52 22.23 -9.87
CA GLY A 198 18.39 21.71 -8.81
C GLY A 198 18.05 20.29 -8.34
N LEU A 199 17.19 19.57 -9.03
CA LEU A 199 16.96 18.14 -8.73
C LEU A 199 18.10 17.30 -9.35
N GLU A 200 18.27 16.08 -8.83
CA GLU A 200 19.22 15.11 -9.32
C GLU A 200 18.50 13.82 -9.72
N PRO A 201 19.09 12.98 -10.61
CA PRO A 201 18.55 11.66 -10.88
C PRO A 201 18.45 10.87 -9.58
N HIS A 202 17.23 10.49 -9.23
CA HIS A 202 16.94 9.65 -8.07
C HIS A 202 15.60 8.97 -8.25
N GLY A 203 15.50 7.72 -7.85
CA GLY A 203 14.23 6.99 -7.88
C GLY A 203 14.29 5.71 -7.06
N PRO A 204 13.12 5.11 -6.84
CA PRO A 204 12.99 3.96 -5.96
C PRO A 204 13.85 2.78 -6.42
N ASN A 205 14.41 2.05 -5.45
CA ASN A 205 15.10 0.78 -5.67
C ASN A 205 14.21 -0.41 -5.29
N GLU A 206 13.12 -0.14 -4.58
CA GLU A 206 12.21 -1.15 -4.06
C GLU A 206 10.76 -0.76 -4.37
N ALA A 207 9.95 -1.76 -4.75
CA ALA A 207 8.51 -1.61 -4.92
C ALA A 207 7.76 -2.74 -4.24
N TYR A 208 6.76 -2.39 -3.45
CA TYR A 208 5.79 -3.28 -2.85
C TYR A 208 4.47 -3.13 -3.60
N TYR A 209 4.25 -3.99 -4.58
CA TYR A 209 3.03 -4.01 -5.38
C TYR A 209 1.96 -4.85 -4.68
N PHE A 210 0.80 -4.26 -4.38
CA PHE A 210 -0.35 -4.96 -3.79
C PHE A 210 -1.51 -5.08 -4.78
N SER A 211 -2.45 -6.00 -4.55
CA SER A 211 -3.60 -6.20 -5.43
C SER A 211 -4.86 -6.60 -4.67
N ARG A 212 -6.01 -6.25 -5.25
CA ARG A 212 -7.32 -6.79 -4.82
C ARG A 212 -7.56 -8.20 -5.32
N GLY A 213 -7.08 -8.50 -6.51
CA GLY A 213 -7.19 -9.79 -7.19
C GLY A 213 -5.98 -10.69 -6.99
N PRO A 214 -5.90 -11.80 -7.74
CA PRO A 214 -4.72 -12.63 -7.81
C PRO A 214 -3.52 -11.84 -8.36
N GLN A 215 -2.36 -12.07 -7.79
CA GLN A 215 -1.09 -11.48 -8.20
C GLN A 215 0.05 -12.46 -7.94
N LEU A 216 1.21 -12.22 -8.53
CA LEU A 216 2.44 -12.85 -8.08
C LEU A 216 2.69 -12.47 -6.63
N VAL A 217 3.00 -13.44 -5.76
CA VAL A 217 3.34 -13.19 -4.37
C VAL A 217 4.71 -13.79 -4.09
N ASN A 218 5.72 -12.95 -3.97
CA ASN A 218 7.08 -13.34 -3.58
C ASN A 218 7.50 -12.74 -2.21
N ARG A 219 6.67 -11.84 -1.65
CA ARG A 219 6.88 -11.25 -0.33
C ARG A 219 5.62 -11.32 0.52
N VAL A 220 5.76 -11.93 1.69
CA VAL A 220 4.74 -11.98 2.75
C VAL A 220 5.28 -11.20 3.93
N VAL A 221 4.63 -10.12 4.32
CA VAL A 221 5.09 -9.30 5.45
C VAL A 221 4.25 -9.60 6.68
N ASP A 222 4.90 -10.02 7.76
CA ASP A 222 4.28 -10.21 9.06
C ASP A 222 3.93 -8.85 9.68
N ILE A 223 2.63 -8.58 9.80
CA ILE A 223 2.10 -7.33 10.37
C ILE A 223 1.37 -7.57 11.71
N SER A 224 1.59 -8.72 12.34
CA SER A 224 0.88 -9.11 13.55
C SER A 224 1.07 -8.09 14.69
N ASP A 225 2.27 -7.51 14.82
CA ASP A 225 2.57 -6.47 15.81
C ASP A 225 1.92 -5.11 15.49
N PHE A 226 1.44 -4.90 14.25
CA PHE A 226 0.95 -3.61 13.75
C PHE A 226 -0.54 -3.60 13.42
N ILE A 227 -1.26 -4.70 13.66
CA ILE A 227 -2.67 -4.81 13.25
C ILE A 227 -3.58 -3.80 13.96
N ASP A 228 -3.34 -3.51 15.21
CA ASP A 228 -4.14 -2.53 15.96
C ASP A 228 -3.93 -1.10 15.43
N GLU A 229 -2.69 -0.72 15.12
CA GLU A 229 -2.37 0.56 14.51
C GLU A 229 -2.90 0.66 13.08
N LYS A 230 -2.80 -0.44 12.30
CA LYS A 230 -3.40 -0.52 10.97
C LYS A 230 -4.92 -0.35 11.03
N ALA A 231 -5.59 -1.01 11.97
CA ALA A 231 -7.03 -0.84 12.17
C ALA A 231 -7.38 0.60 12.54
N TYR A 232 -6.60 1.20 13.43
CA TYR A 232 -6.76 2.60 13.82
C TYR A 232 -6.57 3.56 12.63
N ALA A 233 -5.60 3.30 11.74
CA ALA A 233 -5.43 4.10 10.53
C ALA A 233 -6.63 3.96 9.58
N ASN A 234 -7.14 2.74 9.38
CA ASN A 234 -8.32 2.50 8.54
C ASN A 234 -9.60 3.16 9.07
N MET A 235 -9.75 3.29 10.40
CA MET A 235 -10.88 3.98 11.01
C MET A 235 -10.90 5.50 10.73
N ALA A 236 -9.84 6.08 10.18
CA ALA A 236 -9.83 7.48 9.74
C ALA A 236 -10.72 7.71 8.52
N ASN A 237 -10.87 6.71 7.65
CA ASN A 237 -11.73 6.79 6.46
C ASN A 237 -13.21 6.69 6.84
N VAL A 238 -13.80 7.79 7.29
CA VAL A 238 -15.21 7.83 7.68
C VAL A 238 -16.13 8.14 6.52
N THR A 239 -15.62 8.79 5.49
CA THR A 239 -16.37 9.16 4.28
C THR A 239 -16.44 7.99 3.30
N GLN A 240 -15.35 7.25 3.11
CA GLN A 240 -15.21 6.16 2.14
C GLN A 240 -14.46 4.98 2.75
N GLY A 241 -14.69 3.80 2.18
CA GLY A 241 -13.97 2.59 2.58
C GLY A 241 -14.78 1.68 3.53
N PRO A 242 -14.30 0.45 3.78
CA PRO A 242 -15.04 -0.56 4.51
C PRO A 242 -14.96 -0.42 6.03
N SER A 243 -14.21 0.56 6.54
CA SER A 243 -13.91 0.74 7.97
C SER A 243 -14.67 1.91 8.59
N GLY A 244 -13.99 2.99 8.91
CA GLY A 244 -14.58 4.21 9.46
C GLY A 244 -15.47 3.95 10.67
N LYS A 245 -16.73 4.35 10.57
CA LYS A 245 -17.77 4.19 11.59
C LYS A 245 -18.72 2.99 11.34
N THR A 246 -18.32 2.05 10.48
CA THR A 246 -19.18 0.93 10.08
C THR A 246 -19.53 0.00 11.24
N GLY A 247 -18.61 -0.23 12.17
CA GLY A 247 -18.81 -1.07 13.35
C GLY A 247 -19.85 -0.47 14.31
N SER A 248 -19.72 0.80 14.63
CA SER A 248 -20.65 1.52 15.50
C SER A 248 -22.03 1.66 14.87
N ALA A 249 -22.12 1.93 13.57
CA ALA A 249 -23.39 1.94 12.84
C ALA A 249 -24.07 0.56 12.88
N LEU A 250 -23.30 -0.53 12.66
CA LEU A 250 -23.85 -1.89 12.80
C LEU A 250 -24.33 -2.16 14.22
N ARG A 251 -23.57 -1.76 15.25
CA ARG A 251 -23.96 -1.93 16.66
C ARG A 251 -25.27 -1.23 16.96
N ARG A 252 -25.43 0.04 16.54
CA ARG A 252 -26.67 0.80 16.71
C ARG A 252 -27.87 0.16 16.00
N ARG A 253 -27.67 -0.29 14.75
CA ARG A 253 -28.70 -0.97 13.96
C ARG A 253 -29.17 -2.27 14.60
N LEU A 254 -28.27 -3.07 15.16
CA LEU A 254 -28.60 -4.30 15.88
C LEU A 254 -29.35 -4.00 17.17
N ALA A 255 -28.93 -2.99 17.93
CA ALA A 255 -29.60 -2.56 19.15
C ALA A 255 -31.05 -2.14 18.90
N ALA A 256 -31.32 -1.40 17.80
CA ALA A 256 -32.67 -1.04 17.38
C ALA A 256 -33.56 -2.27 17.04
N GLN A 257 -32.93 -3.43 16.73
CA GLN A 257 -33.62 -4.70 16.52
C GLN A 257 -33.69 -5.60 17.78
N GLY A 258 -33.30 -5.06 18.94
CA GLY A 258 -33.18 -5.86 20.18
C GLY A 258 -32.07 -6.91 20.17
N LYS A 259 -31.04 -6.73 19.32
CA LYS A 259 -29.92 -7.67 19.14
C LYS A 259 -28.60 -7.06 19.61
N LYS A 260 -27.70 -7.90 20.07
CA LYS A 260 -26.33 -7.55 20.41
C LYS A 260 -25.34 -8.52 19.74
N LEU A 261 -24.28 -8.00 19.14
CA LEU A 261 -23.15 -8.80 18.68
C LEU A 261 -21.99 -8.56 19.67
N PRO A 262 -21.63 -9.55 20.50
CA PRO A 262 -20.63 -9.37 21.58
C PRO A 262 -19.28 -8.83 21.11
N LEU A 263 -18.86 -9.20 19.90
CA LEU A 263 -17.63 -8.71 19.27
C LEU A 263 -17.54 -7.18 19.22
N LEU A 264 -18.68 -6.49 19.04
CA LEU A 264 -18.70 -5.03 18.88
C LEU A 264 -18.63 -4.25 20.20
N GLY A 265 -18.55 -4.95 21.35
CA GLY A 265 -18.46 -4.30 22.65
C GLY A 265 -19.68 -3.44 23.00
N ASP A 266 -19.46 -2.46 23.87
CA ASP A 266 -20.49 -1.59 24.39
C ASP A 266 -20.35 -0.12 23.98
N ASP A 267 -19.24 0.26 23.36
CA ASP A 267 -18.95 1.61 22.89
C ASP A 267 -18.64 1.65 21.38
N ASP A 268 -18.65 2.84 20.80
CA ASP A 268 -18.49 3.04 19.36
C ASP A 268 -17.04 2.79 18.90
N GLU A 269 -16.05 3.19 19.71
CA GLU A 269 -14.63 3.01 19.35
C GLU A 269 -14.24 1.53 19.29
N THR A 270 -14.66 0.76 20.31
CA THR A 270 -14.49 -0.70 20.33
C THR A 270 -15.19 -1.35 19.15
N ALA A 271 -16.43 -0.93 18.85
CA ALA A 271 -17.20 -1.48 17.74
C ALA A 271 -16.51 -1.25 16.40
N ASP A 272 -16.02 -0.05 16.15
CA ASP A 272 -15.34 0.32 14.89
C ASP A 272 -14.00 -0.41 14.75
N ARG A 273 -13.21 -0.51 15.82
CA ARG A 273 -11.93 -1.21 15.83
C ARG A 273 -12.08 -2.72 15.58
N GLU A 274 -12.95 -3.36 16.35
CA GLU A 274 -13.16 -4.81 16.23
C GLU A 274 -13.80 -5.20 14.89
N TYR A 275 -14.72 -4.37 14.39
CA TYR A 275 -15.28 -4.53 13.05
C TYR A 275 -14.19 -4.44 11.99
N THR A 276 -13.34 -3.42 12.06
CA THR A 276 -12.26 -3.20 11.11
C THR A 276 -11.29 -4.39 11.10
N LYS A 277 -10.80 -4.82 12.25
CA LYS A 277 -9.89 -5.98 12.36
C LYS A 277 -10.53 -7.27 11.84
N ARG A 278 -11.78 -7.53 12.19
CA ARG A 278 -12.44 -8.81 11.94
C ARG A 278 -13.00 -8.94 10.53
N PHE A 279 -13.46 -7.84 9.93
CA PHE A 279 -14.21 -7.86 8.67
C PHE A 279 -13.52 -7.05 7.57
N ALA A 280 -13.17 -5.80 7.78
CA ALA A 280 -12.51 -4.99 6.76
C ALA A 280 -11.11 -5.53 6.42
N LEU A 281 -10.32 -5.90 7.43
CA LEU A 281 -8.97 -6.47 7.31
C LEU A 281 -8.93 -8.02 7.38
N ASN A 282 -10.06 -8.69 7.17
CA ASN A 282 -10.13 -10.16 7.23
C ASN A 282 -9.16 -10.85 6.26
N ARG A 283 -8.84 -10.20 5.15
CA ARG A 283 -7.85 -10.68 4.18
C ARG A 283 -6.49 -10.91 4.82
N ASP A 284 -6.02 -9.97 5.63
CA ASP A 284 -4.70 -10.04 6.26
C ASP A 284 -4.61 -11.19 7.25
N ARG A 285 -5.71 -11.45 7.97
CA ARG A 285 -5.83 -12.61 8.87
C ARG A 285 -5.81 -13.93 8.10
N ILE A 286 -6.51 -14.02 6.97
CA ILE A 286 -6.52 -15.22 6.12
C ILE A 286 -5.12 -15.47 5.57
N ARG A 287 -4.47 -14.43 5.05
CA ARG A 287 -3.11 -14.47 4.51
C ARG A 287 -2.08 -14.88 5.57
N GLY A 288 -2.17 -14.28 6.77
CA GLY A 288 -1.30 -14.63 7.88
C GLY A 288 -1.37 -16.12 8.22
N ARG A 289 -2.56 -16.67 8.38
CA ARG A 289 -2.76 -18.09 8.70
C ARG A 289 -2.18 -19.05 7.67
N GLN A 290 -2.14 -18.69 6.40
CA GLN A 290 -1.54 -19.52 5.35
C GLN A 290 -0.02 -19.70 5.54
N HIS A 291 0.62 -18.81 6.29
CA HIS A 291 2.05 -18.80 6.56
C HIS A 291 2.41 -18.99 8.05
N GLY A 292 1.44 -19.41 8.88
CA GLY A 292 1.67 -19.59 10.31
C GLY A 292 1.82 -18.29 11.09
N LEU A 293 1.29 -17.18 10.56
CA LEU A 293 1.26 -15.85 11.16
C LEU A 293 -0.16 -15.49 11.62
N GLU A 294 -0.30 -14.51 12.49
CA GLU A 294 -1.62 -14.02 12.88
C GLU A 294 -2.21 -13.12 11.79
N TYR A 295 -1.43 -12.16 11.28
CA TYR A 295 -1.79 -11.25 10.18
C TYR A 295 -0.61 -11.06 9.23
N ALA A 296 -0.89 -10.99 7.91
CA ALA A 296 0.12 -10.71 6.90
C ALA A 296 -0.43 -9.92 5.72
N GLU A 297 0.41 -9.10 5.15
CA GLU A 297 0.19 -8.45 3.86
C GLU A 297 1.00 -9.15 2.76
N TYR A 298 0.47 -9.16 1.53
CA TYR A 298 1.03 -9.85 0.37
C TYR A 298 1.48 -8.86 -0.68
N TYR A 299 2.68 -9.10 -1.25
CA TYR A 299 3.23 -8.27 -2.29
C TYR A 299 3.89 -9.08 -3.41
N HIS A 300 3.77 -8.55 -4.61
CA HIS A 300 4.76 -8.73 -5.64
C HIS A 300 5.85 -7.69 -5.36
N TYR A 301 6.95 -8.15 -4.79
CA TYR A 301 8.06 -7.29 -4.40
C TYR A 301 9.12 -7.28 -5.50
N VAL A 302 9.53 -6.08 -5.88
CA VAL A 302 10.67 -5.81 -6.75
C VAL A 302 11.67 -5.02 -5.92
N GLY A 303 12.88 -5.54 -5.80
CA GLY A 303 13.92 -4.91 -4.98
C GLY A 303 15.29 -5.13 -5.56
N PRO A 304 16.33 -4.56 -4.92
CA PRO A 304 17.71 -4.74 -5.38
C PRO A 304 18.06 -6.21 -5.34
N GLY A 305 18.34 -6.76 -6.53
CA GLY A 305 18.93 -8.08 -6.70
C GLY A 305 20.41 -7.94 -6.92
N GLU A 306 21.20 -8.81 -6.32
CA GLU A 306 22.59 -8.93 -6.69
C GLU A 306 22.69 -9.56 -8.09
N SER A 307 23.26 -8.85 -9.07
CA SER A 307 23.45 -9.41 -10.41
C SER A 307 24.41 -10.60 -10.33
N GLU A 308 24.28 -11.56 -11.25
CA GLU A 308 25.20 -12.69 -11.36
C GLU A 308 26.65 -12.21 -11.45
N LEU A 309 26.91 -11.13 -12.20
CA LEU A 309 28.23 -10.51 -12.28
C LEU A 309 28.73 -9.99 -10.93
N GLN A 310 27.88 -9.30 -10.16
CA GLN A 310 28.24 -8.79 -8.84
C GLN A 310 28.56 -9.93 -7.87
N ARG A 311 27.75 -10.98 -7.89
CA ARG A 311 27.97 -12.20 -7.09
C ARG A 311 29.29 -12.85 -7.50
N TYR A 312 29.51 -13.04 -8.81
CA TYR A 312 30.74 -13.62 -9.31
C TYR A 312 31.98 -12.80 -8.93
N ILE A 313 31.89 -11.46 -9.01
CA ILE A 313 32.98 -10.56 -8.57
C ILE A 313 33.25 -10.72 -7.08
N SER A 314 32.18 -10.72 -6.24
CA SER A 314 32.35 -10.85 -4.79
C SER A 314 33.01 -12.17 -4.37
N GLU A 315 32.73 -13.25 -5.09
CA GLU A 315 33.26 -14.59 -4.83
C GLU A 315 34.70 -14.81 -5.38
N ASN A 316 35.04 -14.16 -6.51
CA ASN A 316 36.23 -14.52 -7.30
C ASN A 316 37.28 -13.41 -7.40
N ALA A 317 36.96 -12.14 -7.18
CA ALA A 317 37.92 -11.06 -7.23
C ALA A 317 38.97 -11.20 -6.12
N ARG A 318 40.25 -10.97 -6.46
CA ARG A 318 41.37 -10.99 -5.52
C ARG A 318 42.10 -9.66 -5.59
N PRO A 319 42.73 -9.21 -4.50
CA PRO A 319 43.63 -8.05 -4.53
C PRO A 319 44.75 -8.24 -5.58
N LEU A 320 45.15 -7.13 -6.21
CA LEU A 320 46.30 -7.09 -7.15
C LEU A 320 47.61 -7.27 -6.42
#